data_4e07921d8e87c21a45a5e2e35721f217
#
_entry.id   4e07921d8e87c21a45a5e2e35721f217
#
_cell.length_a   1.000
_cell.length_b   1.000
_cell.length_c   1.000
_cell.angle_alpha   90.00
_cell.angle_beta   90.00
_cell.angle_gamma   90.00
#
_symmetry.space_group_name_H-M   'P 1'
#
loop_
_entity.id
_entity.type
_entity.pdbx_description
1 polymer ?
#
loop_
_entity_poly.entity_id
_entity_poly.type
_entity_poly.pdbx_seq_one_letter_code
_entity_poly.pdbx_strand_id
1 'polypeptide(L)'
;VSQATAIANYVKKIGADYVAHGSTGAGNDQVRFDMIFNILIPGVEIITPIRDLKLSREAEIEYLHNHGVEYSAEKAKYSINKGIWGTSVGGKETLTSNLSLPEEAWPTQVTETGSRDIELLFEKGELVAIDGESLSPVQAIQKLQAIAQPYGIGRDIHVGDTIIGIKGRVGFEAAAPMIIIKAHHTLEKHTLTKWQLNWKDQLALFYGNWLHEGQILDPVMRDIEAFFETSQQNVTGKVFVDLMPYRFQVTGIESVFDLMSSEFGKYGEMNNGWTGEDVRGFSKIFGNQAMIYHSVKQNADGK
;
A
#
# COMPACT_ATOMS: atom_id res chain seq x y z
N VAL A 1 -5.38 12.81 4.58
CA VAL A 1 -5.26 12.84 6.05
C VAL A 1 -4.17 13.80 6.50
N SER A 2 -2.90 13.62 6.13
CA SER A 2 -1.78 14.48 6.58
C SER A 2 -2.01 15.97 6.31
N GLN A 3 -2.51 16.33 5.13
CA GLN A 3 -2.88 17.71 4.81
C GLN A 3 -3.98 18.23 5.74
N ALA A 4 -5.05 17.46 5.95
CA ALA A 4 -6.13 17.84 6.85
C ALA A 4 -5.64 18.06 8.30
N THR A 5 -4.78 17.16 8.78
CA THR A 5 -4.16 17.29 10.12
C THR A 5 -3.30 18.55 10.24
N ALA A 6 -2.48 18.85 9.22
CA ALA A 6 -1.66 20.06 9.20
C ALA A 6 -2.51 21.32 9.20
N ILE A 7 -3.59 21.37 8.40
CA ILE A 7 -4.54 22.47 8.36
C ILE A 7 -5.24 22.62 9.71
N ALA A 8 -5.76 21.55 10.30
CA ALA A 8 -6.42 21.57 11.60
C ALA A 8 -5.50 22.14 12.71
N ASN A 9 -4.24 21.71 12.72
CA ASN A 9 -3.25 22.24 13.66
C ASN A 9 -2.97 23.73 13.44
N TYR A 10 -2.94 24.18 12.18
CA TYR A 10 -2.78 25.59 11.86
C TYR A 10 -4.00 26.41 12.26
N VAL A 11 -5.22 25.93 12.01
CA VAL A 11 -6.48 26.55 12.43
C VAL A 11 -6.49 26.76 13.95
N LYS A 12 -6.11 25.75 14.75
CA LYS A 12 -5.95 25.88 16.20
C LYS A 12 -4.97 26.98 16.58
N LYS A 13 -3.82 27.01 15.89
CA LYS A 13 -2.75 27.98 16.19
C LYS A 13 -3.18 29.43 15.97
N ILE A 14 -3.98 29.69 14.93
CA ILE A 14 -4.41 31.06 14.59
C ILE A 14 -5.79 31.43 15.17
N GLY A 15 -6.52 30.46 15.74
CA GLY A 15 -7.85 30.67 16.29
C GLY A 15 -8.90 31.02 15.21
N ALA A 16 -8.85 30.37 14.05
CA ALA A 16 -9.82 30.61 12.99
C ALA A 16 -11.18 29.97 13.30
N ASP A 17 -12.27 30.66 12.96
CA ASP A 17 -13.64 30.17 13.12
C ASP A 17 -14.12 29.31 11.94
N TYR A 18 -13.42 29.39 10.80
CA TYR A 18 -13.79 28.73 9.55
C TYR A 18 -12.60 28.02 8.93
N VAL A 19 -12.87 26.90 8.26
CA VAL A 19 -11.93 26.20 7.39
C VAL A 19 -12.62 25.86 6.07
N ALA A 20 -11.93 26.00 4.93
CA ALA A 20 -12.50 25.71 3.63
C ALA A 20 -11.68 24.67 2.87
N HIS A 21 -12.36 23.84 2.07
CA HIS A 21 -11.71 22.99 1.08
C HIS A 21 -12.55 22.86 -0.21
N GLY A 22 -11.86 22.58 -1.33
CA GLY A 22 -12.46 22.44 -2.67
C GLY A 22 -12.69 21.01 -3.12
N SER A 23 -12.81 20.04 -2.19
CA SER A 23 -13.05 18.64 -2.57
C SER A 23 -14.45 18.46 -3.14
N THR A 24 -14.55 17.66 -4.21
CA THR A 24 -15.84 17.33 -4.85
C THR A 24 -16.63 16.29 -4.04
N GLY A 25 -17.96 16.25 -4.26
CA GLY A 25 -18.83 15.27 -3.60
C GLY A 25 -18.65 13.82 -4.05
N ALA A 26 -17.83 13.55 -5.06
CA ALA A 26 -17.59 12.21 -5.62
C ALA A 26 -16.33 11.52 -5.09
N GLY A 27 -15.35 12.30 -4.59
CA GLY A 27 -14.06 11.79 -4.16
C GLY A 27 -13.99 11.40 -2.67
N ASN A 28 -12.89 10.76 -2.30
CA ASN A 28 -12.60 10.38 -0.91
C ASN A 28 -12.16 11.56 -0.03
N ASP A 29 -11.58 12.59 -0.65
CA ASP A 29 -10.90 13.66 0.09
C ASP A 29 -11.87 14.49 0.92
N GLN A 30 -13.10 14.72 0.43
CA GLN A 30 -14.14 15.38 1.20
C GLN A 30 -14.40 14.70 2.56
N VAL A 31 -14.49 13.35 2.56
CA VAL A 31 -14.74 12.59 3.79
C VAL A 31 -13.55 12.69 4.73
N ARG A 32 -12.33 12.58 4.19
CA ARG A 32 -11.09 12.64 4.97
C ARG A 32 -10.86 14.02 5.59
N PHE A 33 -11.14 15.11 4.86
CA PHE A 33 -11.03 16.47 5.38
C PHE A 33 -12.04 16.71 6.48
N ASP A 34 -13.33 16.50 6.19
CA ASP A 34 -14.41 16.76 7.15
C ASP A 34 -14.22 15.95 8.44
N MET A 35 -13.88 14.67 8.33
CA MET A 35 -13.67 13.79 9.47
C MET A 35 -12.53 14.29 10.36
N ILE A 36 -11.37 14.61 9.79
CA ILE A 36 -10.21 15.10 10.54
C ILE A 36 -10.53 16.45 11.19
N PHE A 37 -11.23 17.36 10.49
CA PHE A 37 -11.62 18.64 11.04
C PHE A 37 -12.61 18.48 12.21
N ASN A 38 -13.63 17.65 12.04
CA ASN A 38 -14.60 17.37 13.12
C ASN A 38 -13.95 16.77 14.37
N ILE A 39 -12.91 15.94 14.22
CA ILE A 39 -12.18 15.33 15.34
C ILE A 39 -11.22 16.33 15.99
N LEU A 40 -10.41 17.02 15.18
CA LEU A 40 -9.31 17.83 15.71
C LEU A 40 -9.69 19.27 16.05
N ILE A 41 -10.68 19.84 15.36
CA ILE A 41 -11.14 21.24 15.53
C ILE A 41 -12.66 21.30 15.65
N PRO A 42 -13.26 20.58 16.63
CA PRO A 42 -14.71 20.58 16.81
C PRO A 42 -15.21 22.01 17.05
N GLY A 43 -16.28 22.38 16.36
CA GLY A 43 -16.89 23.70 16.45
C GLY A 43 -16.38 24.74 15.44
N VAL A 44 -15.34 24.42 14.65
CA VAL A 44 -14.94 25.23 13.48
C VAL A 44 -15.87 24.90 12.31
N GLU A 45 -16.41 25.90 11.64
CA GLU A 45 -17.31 25.73 10.51
C GLU A 45 -16.53 25.33 9.24
N ILE A 46 -17.00 24.30 8.54
CA ILE A 46 -16.37 23.77 7.32
C ILE A 46 -17.10 24.31 6.10
N ILE A 47 -16.41 25.04 5.23
CA ILE A 47 -16.95 25.63 4.01
C ILE A 47 -16.52 24.81 2.80
N THR A 48 -17.48 24.29 2.04
CA THR A 48 -17.25 23.35 0.93
C THR A 48 -18.00 23.75 -0.35
N PRO A 49 -17.68 24.90 -0.97
CA PRO A 49 -18.49 25.47 -2.06
C PRO A 49 -18.62 24.57 -3.28
N ILE A 50 -17.56 23.85 -3.64
CA ILE A 50 -17.58 22.95 -4.82
C ILE A 50 -18.60 21.82 -4.63
N ARG A 51 -18.58 21.20 -3.45
CA ARG A 51 -19.50 20.11 -3.09
C ARG A 51 -20.93 20.62 -2.92
N ASP A 52 -21.10 21.70 -2.20
CA ASP A 52 -22.41 22.20 -1.76
C ASP A 52 -23.18 22.80 -2.93
N LEU A 53 -22.49 23.50 -3.83
CA LEU A 53 -23.07 24.06 -5.05
C LEU A 53 -23.11 23.07 -6.22
N LYS A 54 -22.53 21.85 -6.05
CA LYS A 54 -22.44 20.81 -7.10
C LYS A 54 -21.83 21.34 -8.41
N LEU A 55 -20.77 22.13 -8.28
CA LEU A 55 -20.11 22.74 -9.44
C LEU A 55 -19.50 21.66 -10.34
N SER A 56 -19.79 21.75 -11.64
CA SER A 56 -19.09 20.96 -12.64
C SER A 56 -17.73 21.61 -12.96
N ARG A 57 -16.82 20.82 -13.53
CA ARG A 57 -15.50 21.33 -13.94
C ARG A 57 -15.62 22.45 -14.97
N GLU A 58 -16.61 22.38 -15.84
CA GLU A 58 -16.91 23.42 -16.84
C GLU A 58 -17.34 24.71 -16.15
N ALA A 59 -18.22 24.63 -15.14
CA ALA A 59 -18.66 25.77 -14.36
C ALA A 59 -17.51 26.40 -13.56
N GLU A 60 -16.60 25.59 -13.03
CA GLU A 60 -15.39 26.06 -12.34
C GLU A 60 -14.45 26.81 -13.30
N ILE A 61 -14.24 26.28 -14.51
CA ILE A 61 -13.42 26.92 -15.56
C ILE A 61 -14.04 28.25 -16.00
N GLU A 62 -15.36 28.28 -16.22
CA GLU A 62 -16.08 29.48 -16.59
C GLU A 62 -15.98 30.54 -15.46
N TYR A 63 -16.11 30.14 -14.21
CA TYR A 63 -15.95 31.03 -13.07
C TYR A 63 -14.54 31.66 -13.04
N LEU A 64 -13.49 30.83 -13.22
CA LEU A 64 -12.11 31.31 -13.28
C LEU A 64 -11.90 32.31 -14.42
N HIS A 65 -12.41 31.98 -15.58
CA HIS A 65 -12.32 32.84 -16.79
C HIS A 65 -13.00 34.20 -16.57
N ASN A 66 -14.20 34.20 -15.99
CA ASN A 66 -14.94 35.42 -15.65
C ASN A 66 -14.22 36.30 -14.61
N HIS A 67 -13.27 35.72 -13.85
CA HIS A 67 -12.44 36.45 -12.89
C HIS A 67 -11.00 36.70 -13.40
N GLY A 68 -10.75 36.57 -14.70
CA GLY A 68 -9.47 36.92 -15.32
C GLY A 68 -8.36 35.86 -15.13
N VAL A 69 -8.72 34.66 -14.75
CA VAL A 69 -7.78 33.54 -14.64
C VAL A 69 -7.91 32.63 -15.86
N GLU A 70 -6.86 32.57 -16.67
CA GLU A 70 -6.83 31.66 -17.84
C GLU A 70 -6.47 30.24 -17.37
N TYR A 71 -7.33 29.27 -17.71
CA TYR A 71 -7.11 27.85 -17.48
C TYR A 71 -7.17 27.09 -18.80
N SER A 72 -6.06 26.44 -19.17
CA SER A 72 -5.99 25.65 -20.41
C SER A 72 -6.60 24.26 -20.21
N ALA A 73 -7.68 23.96 -20.90
CA ALA A 73 -8.34 22.65 -20.89
C ALA A 73 -7.46 21.53 -21.52
N GLU A 74 -6.49 21.88 -22.38
CA GLU A 74 -5.58 20.89 -23.01
C GLU A 74 -4.63 20.21 -22.02
N LYS A 75 -4.28 20.87 -20.92
CA LYS A 75 -3.48 20.27 -19.84
C LYS A 75 -4.24 19.25 -18.99
N ALA A 76 -5.52 19.05 -19.26
CA ALA A 76 -6.43 18.28 -18.42
C ALA A 76 -6.91 16.94 -19.04
N LYS A 77 -6.26 16.43 -20.09
CA LYS A 77 -6.63 15.12 -20.68
C LYS A 77 -6.52 14.00 -19.66
N TYR A 78 -5.48 14.03 -18.81
CA TYR A 78 -5.27 13.10 -17.73
C TYR A 78 -5.13 13.84 -16.40
N SER A 79 -5.79 13.32 -15.37
CA SER A 79 -5.61 13.77 -14.00
C SER A 79 -4.44 13.01 -13.38
N ILE A 80 -3.31 13.70 -13.16
CA ILE A 80 -2.08 13.10 -12.63
C ILE A 80 -1.85 13.64 -11.23
N ASN A 81 -1.84 12.74 -10.23
CA ASN A 81 -1.52 13.06 -8.85
C ASN A 81 -0.20 12.38 -8.47
N LYS A 82 0.87 13.17 -8.41
CA LYS A 82 2.21 12.69 -8.10
C LYS A 82 2.47 12.73 -6.60
N GLY A 83 2.88 11.59 -6.05
CA GLY A 83 3.31 11.45 -4.66
C GLY A 83 4.64 10.70 -4.57
N ILE A 84 5.25 10.72 -3.39
CA ILE A 84 6.50 9.98 -3.14
C ILE A 84 6.29 8.45 -3.22
N TRP A 85 5.08 7.98 -2.90
CA TRP A 85 4.73 6.56 -2.88
C TRP A 85 4.06 6.08 -4.18
N GLY A 86 4.12 6.87 -5.23
CA GLY A 86 3.58 6.56 -6.56
C GLY A 86 2.78 7.70 -7.16
N THR A 87 2.42 7.54 -8.41
CA THR A 87 1.67 8.52 -9.20
C THR A 87 0.41 7.88 -9.73
N SER A 88 -0.75 8.49 -9.44
CA SER A 88 -2.02 8.04 -10.02
C SER A 88 -2.32 8.78 -11.31
N VAL A 89 -2.94 8.07 -12.26
CA VAL A 89 -3.32 8.57 -13.59
C VAL A 89 -4.78 8.24 -13.83
N GLY A 90 -5.63 9.27 -13.92
CA GLY A 90 -7.03 9.16 -14.30
C GLY A 90 -7.27 9.79 -15.66
N GLY A 91 -8.13 9.19 -16.47
CA GLY A 91 -8.55 9.69 -17.78
C GLY A 91 -9.85 9.04 -18.21
N LYS A 92 -10.35 9.35 -19.42
CA LYS A 92 -11.61 8.76 -19.91
C LYS A 92 -11.57 7.24 -19.99
N GLU A 93 -10.39 6.66 -20.22
CA GLU A 93 -10.16 5.22 -20.29
C GLU A 93 -10.42 4.55 -18.94
N THR A 94 -10.06 5.21 -17.83
CA THR A 94 -10.30 4.70 -16.49
C THR A 94 -11.75 4.82 -16.01
N LEU A 95 -12.58 5.58 -16.72
CA LEU A 95 -14.03 5.64 -16.47
C LEU A 95 -14.78 4.44 -17.05
N THR A 96 -14.10 3.57 -17.80
CA THR A 96 -14.66 2.33 -18.37
C THR A 96 -14.01 1.12 -17.71
N SER A 97 -14.62 -0.06 -17.84
CA SER A 97 -14.07 -1.30 -17.26
C SER A 97 -13.07 -2.02 -18.19
N ASN A 98 -13.07 -1.71 -19.48
CA ASN A 98 -12.40 -2.50 -20.51
C ASN A 98 -11.30 -1.78 -21.30
N LEU A 99 -11.12 -0.47 -21.09
CA LEU A 99 -10.06 0.27 -21.79
C LEU A 99 -8.81 0.38 -20.93
N SER A 100 -7.64 0.20 -21.53
CA SER A 100 -6.35 0.47 -20.91
C SER A 100 -5.91 1.90 -21.14
N LEU A 101 -5.06 2.42 -20.25
CA LEU A 101 -4.35 3.68 -20.50
C LEU A 101 -3.36 3.50 -21.66
N PRO A 102 -3.31 4.45 -22.61
CA PRO A 102 -2.30 4.42 -23.67
C PRO A 102 -0.91 4.78 -23.10
N GLU A 103 0.14 4.44 -23.84
CA GLU A 103 1.53 4.62 -23.39
C GLU A 103 1.83 6.08 -23.02
N GLU A 104 1.35 7.03 -23.81
CA GLU A 104 1.55 8.46 -23.57
C GLU A 104 0.88 9.00 -22.29
N ALA A 105 -0.06 8.26 -21.71
CA ALA A 105 -0.71 8.66 -20.45
C ALA A 105 0.17 8.41 -19.22
N TRP A 106 1.16 7.53 -19.34
CA TRP A 106 2.04 7.20 -18.24
C TRP A 106 3.07 8.31 -17.99
N PRO A 107 3.29 8.71 -16.73
CA PRO A 107 4.19 9.82 -16.38
C PRO A 107 5.64 9.61 -16.80
N THR A 108 6.11 8.37 -16.80
CA THR A 108 7.48 8.00 -17.19
C THR A 108 7.42 7.11 -18.42
N GLN A 109 8.19 7.42 -19.45
CA GLN A 109 8.32 6.55 -20.62
C GLN A 109 9.37 5.47 -20.37
N VAL A 110 9.16 4.27 -20.93
CA VAL A 110 10.10 3.15 -20.79
C VAL A 110 11.32 3.39 -21.67
N THR A 111 12.50 3.42 -21.08
CA THR A 111 13.79 3.65 -21.77
C THR A 111 14.79 2.53 -21.58
N GLU A 112 14.63 1.75 -20.50
CA GLU A 112 15.55 0.65 -20.21
C GLU A 112 15.08 -0.64 -20.90
N THR A 113 15.99 -1.33 -21.57
CA THR A 113 15.72 -2.55 -22.33
C THR A 113 16.51 -3.77 -21.83
N GLY A 114 17.52 -3.55 -20.99
CA GLY A 114 18.34 -4.60 -20.37
C GLY A 114 17.84 -5.01 -19.01
N SER A 115 18.63 -5.82 -18.29
CA SER A 115 18.41 -6.10 -16.87
C SER A 115 19.41 -5.38 -15.99
N ARG A 116 19.07 -5.21 -14.72
CA ARG A 116 19.92 -4.62 -13.69
C ARG A 116 19.66 -5.27 -12.35
N ASP A 117 20.71 -5.81 -11.74
CA ASP A 117 20.68 -6.26 -10.36
C ASP A 117 20.85 -5.07 -9.40
N ILE A 118 20.08 -5.11 -8.30
CA ILE A 118 20.19 -4.18 -7.19
C ILE A 118 20.14 -4.94 -5.86
N GLU A 119 20.81 -4.38 -4.86
CA GLU A 119 20.77 -4.85 -3.47
C GLU A 119 20.01 -3.85 -2.60
N LEU A 120 19.03 -4.35 -1.83
CA LEU A 120 18.27 -3.59 -0.85
C LEU A 120 18.62 -4.08 0.55
N LEU A 121 19.08 -3.19 1.43
CA LEU A 121 19.34 -3.52 2.84
C LEU A 121 18.17 -3.06 3.71
N PHE A 122 17.60 -3.98 4.44
CA PHE A 122 16.59 -3.71 5.46
C PHE A 122 17.17 -3.87 6.87
N GLU A 123 16.82 -2.96 7.76
CA GLU A 123 17.09 -3.07 9.21
C GLU A 123 15.78 -2.88 9.97
N LYS A 124 15.39 -3.91 10.73
CA LYS A 124 14.13 -3.93 11.49
C LYS A 124 12.90 -3.54 10.65
N GLY A 125 12.86 -4.02 9.41
CA GLY A 125 11.79 -3.76 8.45
C GLY A 125 11.92 -2.47 7.65
N GLU A 126 12.84 -1.57 7.97
CA GLU A 126 13.04 -0.33 7.24
C GLU A 126 14.12 -0.46 6.16
N LEU A 127 13.86 0.05 4.97
CA LEU A 127 14.85 0.14 3.89
C LEU A 127 15.86 1.24 4.20
N VAL A 128 17.11 0.85 4.50
CA VAL A 128 18.17 1.77 4.95
C VAL A 128 19.32 1.97 3.96
N ALA A 129 19.48 1.07 2.96
CA ALA A 129 20.49 1.24 1.92
C ALA A 129 20.07 0.59 0.60
N ILE A 130 20.63 1.11 -0.50
CA ILE A 130 20.50 0.57 -1.86
C ILE A 130 21.90 0.51 -2.47
N ASP A 131 22.31 -0.67 -2.98
CA ASP A 131 23.65 -0.90 -3.57
C ASP A 131 24.79 -0.44 -2.64
N GLY A 132 24.64 -0.67 -1.32
CA GLY A 132 25.62 -0.29 -0.30
C GLY A 132 25.61 1.19 0.11
N GLU A 133 24.82 2.04 -0.51
CA GLU A 133 24.69 3.46 -0.13
C GLU A 133 23.60 3.63 0.93
N SER A 134 23.98 4.10 2.14
CA SER A 134 23.04 4.40 3.23
C SER A 134 22.19 5.63 2.92
N LEU A 135 20.90 5.53 3.14
CA LEU A 135 19.91 6.52 2.74
C LEU A 135 18.86 6.72 3.85
N SER A 136 18.33 7.93 3.96
CA SER A 136 17.11 8.14 4.73
C SER A 136 15.91 7.49 4.01
N PRO A 137 14.80 7.19 4.71
CA PRO A 137 13.64 6.54 4.08
C PRO A 137 13.12 7.26 2.83
N VAL A 138 13.07 8.60 2.88
CA VAL A 138 12.63 9.42 1.73
C VAL A 138 13.60 9.29 0.56
N GLN A 139 14.91 9.39 0.83
CA GLN A 139 15.96 9.25 -0.20
C GLN A 139 15.96 7.84 -0.82
N ALA A 140 15.75 6.80 -0.01
CA ALA A 140 15.68 5.42 -0.49
C ALA A 140 14.51 5.21 -1.47
N ILE A 141 13.31 5.70 -1.13
CA ILE A 141 12.15 5.64 -2.01
C ILE A 141 12.41 6.41 -3.32
N GLN A 142 12.93 7.63 -3.23
CA GLN A 142 13.20 8.48 -4.39
C GLN A 142 14.29 7.86 -5.31
N LYS A 143 15.37 7.33 -4.72
CA LYS A 143 16.43 6.67 -5.46
C LYS A 143 15.94 5.41 -6.16
N LEU A 144 15.20 4.55 -5.44
CA LEU A 144 14.65 3.34 -6.03
C LEU A 144 13.64 3.66 -7.13
N GLN A 145 12.80 4.69 -6.93
CA GLN A 145 11.87 5.16 -7.97
C GLN A 145 12.64 5.59 -9.22
N ALA A 146 13.69 6.39 -9.08
CA ALA A 146 14.50 6.85 -10.21
C ALA A 146 15.22 5.71 -10.96
N ILE A 147 15.64 4.67 -10.24
CA ILE A 147 16.26 3.47 -10.83
C ILE A 147 15.25 2.63 -11.60
N ALA A 148 14.05 2.41 -11.04
CA ALA A 148 13.13 1.38 -11.49
C ALA A 148 12.03 1.89 -12.45
N GLN A 149 11.62 3.15 -12.36
CA GLN A 149 10.57 3.69 -13.23
C GLN A 149 10.92 3.66 -14.73
N PRO A 150 12.21 3.83 -15.17
CA PRO A 150 12.57 3.73 -16.59
C PRO A 150 12.35 2.34 -17.20
N TYR A 151 12.18 1.32 -16.36
CA TYR A 151 11.79 -0.04 -16.79
C TYR A 151 10.26 -0.21 -16.96
N GLY A 152 9.44 0.78 -16.64
CA GLY A 152 7.97 0.65 -16.63
C GLY A 152 7.42 -0.21 -15.49
N ILE A 153 8.25 -0.51 -14.48
CA ILE A 153 7.85 -1.28 -13.29
C ILE A 153 6.80 -0.52 -12.50
N GLY A 154 5.84 -1.25 -11.92
CA GLY A 154 4.81 -0.68 -11.05
C GLY A 154 3.67 0.03 -11.78
N ARG A 155 3.57 -0.10 -13.10
CA ARG A 155 2.40 0.33 -13.88
C ARG A 155 1.31 -0.72 -13.79
N ASP A 156 0.13 -0.30 -13.31
CA ASP A 156 -1.05 -1.16 -13.24
C ASP A 156 -2.32 -0.31 -13.23
N ILE A 157 -3.47 -0.96 -13.44
CA ILE A 157 -4.79 -0.33 -13.33
C ILE A 157 -5.55 -0.97 -12.19
N HIS A 158 -5.75 -0.18 -11.13
CA HIS A 158 -6.43 -0.62 -9.92
C HIS A 158 -7.92 -0.30 -9.96
N VAL A 159 -8.72 -1.21 -9.42
CA VAL A 159 -10.14 -0.99 -9.15
C VAL A 159 -10.34 -1.09 -7.65
N GLY A 160 -10.96 -0.08 -7.05
CA GLY A 160 -11.22 -0.06 -5.62
C GLY A 160 -12.53 0.65 -5.30
N ASP A 161 -12.92 0.60 -4.05
CA ASP A 161 -14.08 1.30 -3.55
C ASP A 161 -13.68 2.66 -3.00
N THR A 162 -14.46 3.69 -3.33
CA THR A 162 -14.40 4.94 -2.59
C THR A 162 -15.01 4.76 -1.19
N ILE A 163 -14.67 5.63 -0.25
CA ILE A 163 -15.23 5.62 1.11
C ILE A 163 -16.77 5.67 1.09
N ILE A 164 -17.35 6.32 0.09
CA ILE A 164 -18.80 6.43 -0.10
C ILE A 164 -19.40 5.25 -0.89
N GLY A 165 -18.64 4.18 -1.14
CA GLY A 165 -19.12 2.93 -1.74
C GLY A 165 -19.25 2.94 -3.26
N ILE A 166 -18.63 3.88 -3.97
CA ILE A 166 -18.62 3.91 -5.44
C ILE A 166 -17.32 3.28 -5.95
N LYS A 167 -17.42 2.36 -6.93
CA LYS A 167 -16.25 1.78 -7.59
C LYS A 167 -15.50 2.85 -8.38
N GLY A 168 -14.21 2.96 -8.13
CA GLY A 168 -13.28 3.80 -8.89
C GLY A 168 -12.24 2.95 -9.60
N ARG A 169 -11.78 3.42 -10.76
CA ARG A 169 -10.70 2.79 -11.51
C ARG A 169 -9.63 3.84 -11.85
N VAL A 170 -8.37 3.51 -11.60
CA VAL A 170 -7.26 4.44 -11.75
C VAL A 170 -5.99 3.72 -12.16
N GLY A 171 -5.19 4.32 -13.04
CA GLY A 171 -3.83 3.86 -13.31
C GLY A 171 -2.88 4.30 -12.20
N PHE A 172 -1.91 3.44 -11.90
CA PHE A 172 -0.82 3.76 -10.97
C PHE A 172 0.53 3.45 -11.60
N GLU A 173 1.49 4.34 -11.37
CA GLU A 173 2.91 4.09 -11.61
C GLU A 173 3.63 4.21 -10.25
N ALA A 174 4.07 3.07 -9.72
CA ALA A 174 4.59 2.97 -8.36
C ALA A 174 5.76 1.96 -8.28
N ALA A 175 6.86 2.22 -9.00
CA ALA A 175 7.97 1.29 -9.13
C ALA A 175 8.62 0.99 -7.77
N ALA A 176 9.03 2.01 -7.02
CA ALA A 176 9.66 1.83 -5.71
C ALA A 176 8.73 1.10 -4.71
N PRO A 177 7.47 1.50 -4.51
CA PRO A 177 6.58 0.80 -3.61
C PRO A 177 6.41 -0.67 -3.92
N MET A 178 6.21 -1.03 -5.18
CA MET A 178 6.03 -2.43 -5.59
C MET A 178 7.26 -3.28 -5.27
N ILE A 179 8.46 -2.75 -5.53
CA ILE A 179 9.72 -3.43 -5.24
C ILE A 179 9.92 -3.54 -3.72
N ILE A 180 9.77 -2.43 -2.97
CA ILE A 180 9.97 -2.40 -1.51
C ILE A 180 9.02 -3.39 -0.84
N ILE A 181 7.72 -3.35 -1.15
CA ILE A 181 6.72 -4.23 -0.54
C ILE A 181 7.06 -5.70 -0.82
N LYS A 182 7.42 -6.03 -2.07
CA LYS A 182 7.73 -7.42 -2.43
C LYS A 182 9.04 -7.90 -1.81
N ALA A 183 10.09 -7.08 -1.82
CA ALA A 183 11.39 -7.39 -1.23
C ALA A 183 11.27 -7.56 0.29
N HIS A 184 10.63 -6.60 0.97
CA HIS A 184 10.37 -6.65 2.40
C HIS A 184 9.56 -7.90 2.79
N HIS A 185 8.45 -8.17 2.10
CA HIS A 185 7.64 -9.36 2.38
C HIS A 185 8.41 -10.68 2.11
N THR A 186 9.33 -10.70 1.14
CA THR A 186 10.21 -11.86 0.94
C THR A 186 11.14 -12.05 2.13
N LEU A 187 11.75 -10.99 2.65
CA LEU A 187 12.59 -11.04 3.85
C LEU A 187 11.78 -11.48 5.08
N GLU A 188 10.56 -10.96 5.27
CA GLU A 188 9.65 -11.40 6.33
C GLU A 188 9.39 -12.91 6.31
N LYS A 189 9.19 -13.50 5.13
CA LYS A 189 8.99 -14.94 4.98
C LYS A 189 10.18 -15.78 5.44
N HIS A 190 11.37 -15.21 5.42
CA HIS A 190 12.58 -15.86 5.90
C HIS A 190 12.83 -15.66 7.39
N THR A 191 12.37 -14.55 7.97
CA THR A 191 12.75 -14.12 9.31
C THR A 191 11.62 -14.22 10.36
N LEU A 192 10.36 -14.30 9.91
CA LEU A 192 9.20 -14.43 10.79
C LEU A 192 8.71 -15.89 10.85
N THR A 193 8.20 -16.27 12.02
CA THR A 193 7.49 -17.54 12.16
C THR A 193 6.18 -17.51 11.36
N LYS A 194 5.66 -18.70 11.03
CA LYS A 194 4.37 -18.86 10.33
C LYS A 194 3.24 -18.02 10.93
N TRP A 195 3.13 -17.97 12.26
CA TRP A 195 2.05 -17.28 12.93
C TRP A 195 2.25 -15.77 13.01
N GLN A 196 3.50 -15.30 13.16
CA GLN A 196 3.82 -13.88 13.06
C GLN A 196 3.46 -13.35 11.68
N LEU A 197 3.88 -14.03 10.62
CA LEU A 197 3.57 -13.63 9.24
C LEU A 197 2.06 -13.61 8.97
N ASN A 198 1.33 -14.63 9.42
CA ASN A 198 -0.11 -14.72 9.23
C ASN A 198 -0.86 -13.54 9.88
N TRP A 199 -0.55 -13.24 11.14
CA TRP A 199 -1.17 -12.10 11.82
C TRP A 199 -0.76 -10.76 11.24
N LYS A 200 0.51 -10.62 10.88
CA LYS A 200 1.01 -9.39 10.24
C LYS A 200 0.27 -9.10 8.94
N ASP A 201 0.07 -10.09 8.09
CA ASP A 201 -0.63 -9.91 6.81
C ASP A 201 -2.11 -9.54 7.00
N GLN A 202 -2.79 -10.14 7.96
CA GLN A 202 -4.18 -9.78 8.28
C GLN A 202 -4.28 -8.35 8.83
N LEU A 203 -3.42 -8.00 9.78
CA LEU A 203 -3.40 -6.65 10.35
C LEU A 203 -2.97 -5.59 9.34
N ALA A 204 -2.06 -5.92 8.42
CA ALA A 204 -1.64 -5.00 7.35
C ALA A 204 -2.79 -4.66 6.40
N LEU A 205 -3.62 -5.66 6.04
CA LEU A 205 -4.80 -5.43 5.23
C LEU A 205 -5.81 -4.53 5.95
N PHE A 206 -6.09 -4.82 7.22
CA PHE A 206 -6.97 -4.01 8.06
C PHE A 206 -6.45 -2.59 8.20
N TYR A 207 -5.18 -2.43 8.58
CA TYR A 207 -4.53 -1.13 8.73
C TYR A 207 -4.59 -0.30 7.45
N GLY A 208 -4.29 -0.92 6.29
CA GLY A 208 -4.34 -0.24 4.99
C GLY A 208 -5.74 0.25 4.64
N ASN A 209 -6.78 -0.56 4.87
CA ASN A 209 -8.17 -0.16 4.63
C ASN A 209 -8.58 1.01 5.53
N TRP A 210 -8.28 0.95 6.83
CA TRP A 210 -8.60 2.03 7.78
C TRP A 210 -7.83 3.30 7.49
N LEU A 211 -6.56 3.19 7.08
CA LEU A 211 -5.78 4.34 6.63
C LEU A 211 -6.39 4.95 5.35
N HIS A 212 -6.82 4.12 4.39
CA HIS A 212 -7.51 4.57 3.18
C HIS A 212 -8.81 5.33 3.52
N GLU A 213 -9.57 4.85 4.50
CA GLU A 213 -10.79 5.50 4.98
C GLU A 213 -10.52 6.73 5.86
N GLY A 214 -9.25 7.03 6.17
CA GLY A 214 -8.86 8.20 6.96
C GLY A 214 -8.88 8.01 8.47
N GLN A 215 -9.09 6.78 8.96
CA GLN A 215 -9.27 6.44 10.38
C GLN A 215 -7.95 6.43 11.19
N ILE A 216 -6.92 7.17 10.76
CA ILE A 216 -5.60 7.21 11.41
C ILE A 216 -5.64 7.64 12.88
N LEU A 217 -6.67 8.37 13.28
CA LEU A 217 -6.86 8.87 14.65
C LEU A 217 -7.55 7.87 15.56
N ASP A 218 -8.06 6.74 15.03
CA ASP A 218 -8.60 5.69 15.87
C ASP A 218 -7.48 5.02 16.69
N PRO A 219 -7.65 4.81 18.00
CA PRO A 219 -6.64 4.20 18.86
C PRO A 219 -6.13 2.85 18.38
N VAL A 220 -6.98 2.03 17.75
CA VAL A 220 -6.60 0.70 17.20
C VAL A 220 -5.43 0.78 16.23
N MET A 221 -5.25 1.91 15.55
CA MET A 221 -4.12 2.11 14.64
C MET A 221 -2.77 2.08 15.39
N ARG A 222 -2.74 2.63 16.59
CA ARG A 222 -1.53 2.59 17.46
C ARG A 222 -1.26 1.19 17.99
N ASP A 223 -2.31 0.43 18.32
CA ASP A 223 -2.18 -0.97 18.77
C ASP A 223 -1.58 -1.84 17.67
N ILE A 224 -2.04 -1.65 16.42
CA ILE A 224 -1.52 -2.37 15.25
C ILE A 224 -0.07 -1.96 14.94
N GLU A 225 0.25 -0.68 15.02
CA GLU A 225 1.62 -0.18 14.82
C GLU A 225 2.58 -0.78 15.85
N ALA A 226 2.19 -0.87 17.13
CA ALA A 226 2.99 -1.53 18.16
C ALA A 226 3.24 -3.00 17.83
N PHE A 227 2.24 -3.71 17.29
CA PHE A 227 2.43 -5.08 16.79
C PHE A 227 3.45 -5.12 15.65
N PHE A 228 3.35 -4.21 14.67
CA PHE A 228 4.31 -4.15 13.56
C PHE A 228 5.72 -3.88 14.07
N GLU A 229 5.93 -2.86 14.90
CA GLU A 229 7.24 -2.54 15.47
C GLU A 229 7.87 -3.74 16.17
N THR A 230 7.08 -4.47 16.96
CA THR A 230 7.57 -5.66 17.67
C THR A 230 7.90 -6.80 16.70
N SER A 231 7.05 -7.03 15.70
CA SER A 231 7.26 -8.14 14.75
C SER A 231 8.45 -7.91 13.82
N GLN A 232 8.81 -6.64 13.55
CA GLN A 232 9.88 -6.30 12.62
C GLN A 232 11.30 -6.35 13.19
N GLN A 233 11.48 -6.60 14.49
CA GLN A 233 12.80 -6.55 15.16
C GLN A 233 13.87 -7.44 14.52
N ASN A 234 13.49 -8.57 13.92
CA ASN A 234 14.37 -9.50 13.25
C ASN A 234 14.28 -9.44 11.70
N VAL A 235 13.46 -8.55 11.15
CA VAL A 235 13.35 -8.38 9.68
C VAL A 235 14.50 -7.50 9.21
N THR A 236 15.69 -8.10 9.23
CA THR A 236 16.96 -7.44 8.94
C THR A 236 17.78 -8.29 8.00
N GLY A 237 18.27 -7.71 6.91
CA GLY A 237 19.08 -8.41 5.92
C GLY A 237 19.06 -7.75 4.56
N LYS A 238 19.83 -8.32 3.65
CA LYS A 238 19.91 -7.92 2.26
C LYS A 238 18.86 -8.67 1.43
N VAL A 239 18.30 -8.00 0.44
CA VAL A 239 17.40 -8.59 -0.54
C VAL A 239 17.91 -8.25 -1.93
N PHE A 240 18.08 -9.26 -2.77
CA PHE A 240 18.57 -9.13 -4.14
C PHE A 240 17.40 -9.07 -5.11
N VAL A 241 17.43 -8.09 -6.01
CA VAL A 241 16.34 -7.85 -6.96
C VAL A 241 16.91 -7.63 -8.35
N ASP A 242 16.41 -8.38 -9.33
CA ASP A 242 16.69 -8.19 -10.75
C ASP A 242 15.54 -7.35 -11.38
N LEU A 243 15.91 -6.22 -11.99
CA LEU A 243 15.00 -5.33 -12.70
C LEU A 243 15.05 -5.63 -14.19
N MET A 244 13.89 -5.73 -14.82
CA MET A 244 13.73 -6.01 -16.25
C MET A 244 12.59 -5.14 -16.82
N PRO A 245 12.52 -4.91 -18.12
CA PRO A 245 11.39 -4.19 -18.70
C PRO A 245 10.03 -4.75 -18.25
N TYR A 246 9.21 -3.89 -17.67
CA TYR A 246 7.85 -4.12 -17.13
C TYR A 246 7.76 -5.09 -15.94
N ARG A 247 8.87 -5.60 -15.42
CA ARG A 247 8.85 -6.55 -14.30
C ARG A 247 10.11 -6.47 -13.44
N PHE A 248 10.02 -7.07 -12.27
CA PHE A 248 11.18 -7.33 -11.42
C PHE A 248 11.03 -8.70 -10.75
N GLN A 249 12.15 -9.24 -10.29
CA GLN A 249 12.18 -10.51 -9.55
C GLN A 249 13.05 -10.34 -8.30
N VAL A 250 12.55 -10.76 -7.14
CA VAL A 250 13.39 -10.97 -5.96
C VAL A 250 14.06 -12.32 -6.12
N THR A 251 15.39 -12.32 -6.20
CA THR A 251 16.20 -13.49 -6.52
C THR A 251 16.75 -14.21 -5.29
N GLY A 252 16.86 -13.52 -4.16
CA GLY A 252 17.33 -14.11 -2.91
C GLY A 252 17.43 -13.12 -1.77
N ILE A 253 17.86 -13.63 -0.61
CA ILE A 253 18.13 -12.82 0.59
C ILE A 253 19.42 -13.27 1.28
N GLU A 254 19.99 -12.40 2.11
CA GLU A 254 20.97 -12.74 3.15
C GLU A 254 20.54 -12.15 4.48
N SER A 255 20.39 -12.99 5.51
CA SER A 255 20.02 -12.54 6.86
C SER A 255 20.59 -13.46 7.91
N VAL A 256 21.06 -12.89 9.02
CA VAL A 256 21.46 -13.65 10.22
C VAL A 256 20.25 -14.23 10.95
N PHE A 257 19.05 -13.76 10.65
CA PHE A 257 17.78 -14.25 11.21
C PHE A 257 17.03 -15.19 10.26
N ASP A 258 17.68 -15.69 9.20
CA ASP A 258 17.05 -16.59 8.23
C ASP A 258 16.70 -17.94 8.85
N LEU A 259 15.42 -18.23 8.97
CA LEU A 259 14.90 -19.48 9.53
C LEU A 259 15.18 -20.70 8.63
N MET A 260 15.58 -20.52 7.37
CA MET A 260 16.04 -21.62 6.52
C MET A 260 17.44 -22.13 6.92
N SER A 261 18.19 -21.34 7.69
CA SER A 261 19.51 -21.73 8.23
C SER A 261 19.43 -22.64 9.47
N SER A 262 18.25 -23.19 9.77
CA SER A 262 18.01 -24.03 10.94
C SER A 262 18.81 -25.34 10.89
N GLU A 263 19.42 -25.71 12.03
CA GLU A 263 20.06 -27.02 12.22
C GLU A 263 19.06 -28.17 12.42
N PHE A 264 17.77 -27.87 12.65
CA PHE A 264 16.74 -28.90 12.93
C PHE A 264 16.36 -29.74 11.71
N GLY A 265 16.61 -29.26 10.50
CA GLY A 265 16.33 -29.98 9.27
C GLY A 265 16.30 -29.07 8.04
N LYS A 266 16.55 -29.66 6.90
CA LYS A 266 16.48 -28.97 5.60
C LYS A 266 15.28 -29.47 4.83
N TYR A 267 14.65 -28.57 4.07
CA TYR A 267 13.54 -28.94 3.20
C TYR A 267 13.97 -30.00 2.17
N GLY A 268 13.19 -31.08 2.06
CA GLY A 268 13.47 -32.17 1.13
C GLY A 268 14.46 -33.24 1.64
N GLU A 269 15.03 -33.08 2.83
CA GLU A 269 15.93 -34.06 3.45
C GLU A 269 15.27 -34.70 4.69
N MET A 270 15.79 -35.89 5.10
CA MET A 270 15.41 -36.48 6.37
C MET A 270 15.91 -35.59 7.52
N ASN A 271 15.01 -35.22 8.41
CA ASN A 271 15.42 -34.48 9.59
C ASN A 271 15.65 -35.44 10.78
N ASN A 272 16.48 -35.00 11.71
CA ASN A 272 16.83 -35.77 12.91
C ASN A 272 16.10 -35.25 14.17
N GLY A 273 15.23 -34.25 14.06
CA GLY A 273 14.54 -33.60 15.17
C GLY A 273 13.33 -34.41 15.69
N TRP A 274 12.76 -35.30 14.84
CA TRP A 274 11.61 -36.13 15.18
C TRP A 274 11.58 -37.42 14.36
N THR A 275 10.78 -38.38 14.80
CA THR A 275 10.62 -39.71 14.18
C THR A 275 9.32 -39.79 13.35
N GLY A 276 9.18 -40.83 12.55
CA GLY A 276 7.91 -41.14 11.87
C GLY A 276 6.77 -41.47 12.86
N GLU A 277 7.05 -41.97 14.05
CA GLU A 277 6.06 -42.21 15.11
C GLU A 277 5.53 -40.86 15.66
N ASP A 278 6.40 -39.88 15.87
CA ASP A 278 6.00 -38.56 16.32
C ASP A 278 5.06 -37.90 15.30
N VAL A 279 5.37 -38.02 14.01
CA VAL A 279 4.52 -37.51 12.93
C VAL A 279 3.18 -38.23 12.87
N ARG A 280 3.14 -39.55 13.02
CA ARG A 280 1.88 -40.34 13.08
C ARG A 280 1.00 -39.89 14.25
N GLY A 281 1.61 -39.76 15.44
CA GLY A 281 0.91 -39.28 16.62
C GLY A 281 0.35 -37.86 16.45
N PHE A 282 1.18 -36.94 15.99
CA PHE A 282 0.78 -35.57 15.71
C PHE A 282 -0.36 -35.48 14.70
N SER A 283 -0.23 -36.16 13.55
CA SER A 283 -1.23 -36.09 12.47
C SER A 283 -2.59 -36.63 12.91
N LYS A 284 -2.60 -37.70 13.73
CA LYS A 284 -3.82 -38.28 14.31
C LYS A 284 -4.58 -37.28 15.17
N ILE A 285 -3.86 -36.55 16.04
CA ILE A 285 -4.48 -35.57 16.94
C ILE A 285 -4.84 -34.28 16.18
N PHE A 286 -3.94 -33.80 15.30
CA PHE A 286 -4.12 -32.55 14.58
C PHE A 286 -5.30 -32.59 13.60
N GLY A 287 -5.60 -33.78 13.02
CA GLY A 287 -6.76 -34.01 12.17
C GLY A 287 -8.07 -34.26 12.90
N ASN A 288 -8.07 -34.37 14.24
CA ASN A 288 -9.20 -34.89 15.02
C ASN A 288 -10.50 -34.10 14.80
N GLN A 289 -10.45 -32.77 14.77
CA GLN A 289 -11.63 -31.94 14.58
C GLN A 289 -12.29 -32.16 13.22
N ALA A 290 -11.50 -32.30 12.15
CA ALA A 290 -12.01 -32.62 10.82
C ALA A 290 -12.59 -34.03 10.76
N MET A 291 -11.95 -35.01 11.41
CA MET A 291 -12.48 -36.39 11.50
C MET A 291 -13.83 -36.41 12.20
N ILE A 292 -13.98 -35.69 13.32
CA ILE A 292 -15.27 -35.58 14.05
C ILE A 292 -16.35 -34.97 13.11
N TYR A 293 -16.03 -33.86 12.43
CA TYR A 293 -16.95 -33.22 11.50
C TYR A 293 -17.46 -34.19 10.42
N HIS A 294 -16.53 -34.89 9.75
CA HIS A 294 -16.89 -35.85 8.69
C HIS A 294 -17.69 -37.04 9.21
N SER A 295 -17.34 -37.57 10.39
CA SER A 295 -18.09 -38.65 11.02
C SER A 295 -19.54 -38.23 11.35
N VAL A 296 -19.73 -37.07 11.95
CA VAL A 296 -21.06 -36.53 12.26
C VAL A 296 -21.90 -36.32 11.00
N LYS A 297 -21.29 -35.77 9.97
CA LYS A 297 -21.95 -35.54 8.66
C LYS A 297 -22.39 -36.85 8.01
N GLN A 298 -21.51 -37.85 7.94
CA GLN A 298 -21.85 -39.18 7.39
C GLN A 298 -23.02 -39.84 8.11
N ASN A 299 -23.06 -39.70 9.45
CA ASN A 299 -24.19 -40.25 10.24
C ASN A 299 -25.50 -39.49 10.00
N ALA A 300 -25.44 -38.18 9.67
CA ALA A 300 -26.63 -37.40 9.34
C ALA A 300 -27.14 -37.68 7.93
N ASP A 301 -26.22 -37.83 6.96
CA ASP A 301 -26.56 -38.11 5.54
C ASP A 301 -27.03 -39.58 5.34
N GLY A 302 -26.69 -40.49 6.26
CA GLY A 302 -27.11 -41.92 6.23
C GLY A 302 -28.42 -42.20 6.92
N LYS A 303 -29.13 -41.17 7.47
CA LYS A 303 -30.49 -41.24 8.00
C LYS A 303 -31.46 -40.66 7.02
#